data_366fe3fb99467b3247bd782ae6f6a7a8
#
_entry.id   366fe3fb99467b3247bd782ae6f6a7a8
#
_cell.length_a   1.000
_cell.length_b   1.000
_cell.length_c   1.000
_cell.angle_alpha   90.00
_cell.angle_beta   90.00
_cell.angle_gamma   90.00
#
_symmetry.space_group_name_H-M   'P 1'
#
loop_
_entity.id
_entity.type
_entity.pdbx_description
1 polymer ?
#
loop_
_entity_poly.entity_id
_entity_poly.type
_entity_poly.pdbx_seq_one_letter_code
_entity_poly.pdbx_strand_id
1 'polypeptide(L)'
;MSDITEEMLDEFRSRYASDREARVLSAAMAKTDMADLAYVPASAALLRGAFPVEVKTRGITAQQKSGRCWLFAALNILREHVAEACGLESFELSQNYLSFYDKLEKANNFLEMAITHAHEPLNGQLMRYVLQGMTDGGYWCEARDLIEKYGVVPKLVQPETY
;
A
#
# COMPACT_ATOMS: atom_id res chain seq x y z
N MET A 1 22.67 -6.43 23.06
CA MET A 1 21.98 -5.15 23.26
C MET A 1 22.11 -4.83 24.74
N SER A 2 22.52 -3.62 25.09
CA SER A 2 22.55 -3.20 26.50
C SER A 2 21.13 -2.80 26.90
N ASP A 3 20.73 -3.18 28.11
CA ASP A 3 19.42 -2.80 28.65
C ASP A 3 19.38 -1.30 28.98
N ILE A 4 18.18 -0.71 28.94
CA ILE A 4 17.97 0.66 29.38
C ILE A 4 18.04 0.69 30.91
N THR A 5 18.97 1.49 31.46
CA THR A 5 19.16 1.62 32.92
C THR A 5 18.37 2.80 33.50
N GLU A 6 18.16 2.82 34.80
CA GLU A 6 17.51 3.94 35.49
C GLU A 6 18.30 5.25 35.33
N GLU A 7 19.63 5.18 35.34
CA GLU A 7 20.49 6.34 35.11
C GLU A 7 20.29 6.95 33.73
N MET A 8 20.14 6.11 32.69
CA MET A 8 19.81 6.57 31.33
C MET A 8 18.44 7.26 31.29
N LEU A 9 17.46 6.73 31.98
CA LEU A 9 16.14 7.35 32.06
C LEU A 9 16.16 8.70 32.78
N ASP A 10 16.93 8.84 33.83
CA ASP A 10 17.09 10.10 34.57
C ASP A 10 17.87 11.13 33.74
N GLU A 11 18.86 10.72 32.97
CA GLU A 11 19.54 11.59 32.00
C GLU A 11 18.55 12.09 30.94
N PHE A 12 17.73 11.18 30.34
CA PHE A 12 16.73 11.57 29.34
C PHE A 12 15.68 12.54 29.90
N ARG A 13 15.21 12.30 31.14
CA ARG A 13 14.29 13.21 31.84
C ARG A 13 14.91 14.59 32.06
N SER A 14 16.15 14.64 32.50
CA SER A 14 16.90 15.90 32.75
C SER A 14 17.09 16.65 31.44
N ARG A 15 17.51 16.02 30.38
CA ARG A 15 17.66 16.61 29.04
C ARG A 15 16.34 17.18 28.53
N TYR A 16 15.25 16.41 28.58
CA TYR A 16 13.93 16.89 28.18
C TYR A 16 13.45 18.07 29.03
N ALA A 17 13.66 18.03 30.35
CA ALA A 17 13.27 19.12 31.25
C ALA A 17 14.02 20.44 30.96
N SER A 18 15.27 20.37 30.52
CA SER A 18 16.07 21.52 30.14
C SER A 18 15.80 22.03 28.72
N ASP A 19 15.24 21.19 27.84
CA ASP A 19 14.96 21.55 26.45
C ASP A 19 13.59 22.25 26.34
N ARG A 20 13.65 23.59 26.19
CA ARG A 20 12.45 24.43 26.05
C ARG A 20 11.71 24.13 24.75
N GLU A 21 12.42 23.89 23.64
CA GLU A 21 11.84 23.69 22.33
C GLU A 21 11.09 22.35 22.28
N ALA A 22 11.73 21.27 22.78
CA ALA A 22 11.11 19.96 22.90
C ALA A 22 9.82 20.00 23.75
N ARG A 23 9.81 20.75 24.86
CA ARG A 23 8.61 20.88 25.70
C ARG A 23 7.48 21.62 25.00
N VAL A 24 7.79 22.73 24.30
CA VAL A 24 6.79 23.50 23.54
C VAL A 24 6.22 22.65 22.40
N LEU A 25 7.09 21.97 21.66
CA LEU A 25 6.67 21.07 20.57
C LEU A 25 5.81 19.91 21.09
N SER A 26 6.21 19.27 22.18
CA SER A 26 5.44 18.20 22.82
C SER A 26 4.05 18.67 23.27
N ALA A 27 3.96 19.88 23.83
CA ALA A 27 2.67 20.47 24.21
C ALA A 27 1.79 20.78 22.98
N ALA A 28 2.36 21.26 21.90
CA ALA A 28 1.66 21.51 20.63
C ALA A 28 1.13 20.19 20.02
N MET A 29 1.96 19.15 20.00
CA MET A 29 1.60 17.81 19.47
C MET A 29 0.53 17.10 20.28
N ALA A 30 0.31 17.49 21.55
CA ALA A 30 -0.72 16.85 22.39
C ALA A 30 -2.17 17.06 21.89
N LYS A 31 -2.40 18.09 21.05
CA LYS A 31 -3.74 18.43 20.52
C LYS A 31 -3.78 18.75 19.04
N THR A 32 -2.63 18.72 18.35
CA THR A 32 -2.53 19.06 16.92
C THR A 32 -1.98 17.87 16.17
N ASP A 33 -2.57 17.57 15.01
CA ASP A 33 -2.05 16.51 14.14
C ASP A 33 -0.60 16.80 13.71
N MET A 34 0.22 15.77 13.67
CA MET A 34 1.64 15.90 13.31
C MET A 34 1.82 16.44 11.88
N ALA A 35 0.92 16.11 10.96
CA ALA A 35 0.97 16.60 9.60
C ALA A 35 0.76 18.11 9.54
N ASP A 36 -0.13 18.66 10.38
CA ASP A 36 -0.37 20.10 10.47
C ASP A 36 0.83 20.84 11.07
N LEU A 37 1.47 20.28 12.10
CA LEU A 37 2.66 20.85 12.71
C LEU A 37 3.90 20.78 11.81
N ALA A 38 4.03 19.73 11.02
CA ALA A 38 5.14 19.55 10.09
C ALA A 38 4.96 20.33 8.78
N TYR A 39 3.79 20.95 8.56
CA TYR A 39 3.52 21.68 7.33
C TYR A 39 4.34 22.97 7.25
N VAL A 40 5.20 23.05 6.24
CA VAL A 40 6.04 24.24 5.96
C VAL A 40 5.46 24.95 4.73
N PRO A 41 4.75 26.09 4.91
CA PRO A 41 4.10 26.80 3.79
C PRO A 41 5.06 27.22 2.68
N ALA A 42 6.28 27.63 3.04
CA ALA A 42 7.30 28.04 2.06
C ALA A 42 7.74 26.87 1.16
N SER A 43 7.96 25.69 1.74
CA SER A 43 8.28 24.48 0.98
C SER A 43 7.11 24.02 0.10
N ALA A 44 5.89 24.09 0.62
CA ALA A 44 4.70 23.77 -0.13
C ALA A 44 4.48 24.72 -1.33
N ALA A 45 4.79 26.00 -1.18
CA ALA A 45 4.71 26.98 -2.28
C ALA A 45 5.74 26.70 -3.37
N LEU A 46 6.95 26.28 -3.02
CA LEU A 46 8.00 25.91 -3.97
C LEU A 46 7.68 24.63 -4.74
N LEU A 47 6.97 23.69 -4.11
CA LEU A 47 6.59 22.40 -4.71
C LEU A 47 5.31 22.49 -5.55
N ARG A 48 4.52 23.57 -5.44
CA ARG A 48 3.31 23.76 -6.20
C ARG A 48 3.62 24.06 -7.68
N GLY A 49 3.40 23.08 -8.52
CA GLY A 49 3.25 23.29 -9.96
C GLY A 49 4.54 23.32 -10.81
N ALA A 50 5.68 22.92 -10.27
CA ALA A 50 6.94 22.97 -11.01
C ALA A 50 7.46 21.59 -11.47
N PHE A 51 6.60 20.75 -12.02
CA PHE A 51 7.06 19.53 -12.69
C PHE A 51 7.37 19.84 -14.16
N PRO A 52 8.64 19.82 -14.60
CA PRO A 52 9.03 20.14 -15.98
C PRO A 52 8.63 19.05 -16.98
N VAL A 53 8.29 17.86 -16.47
CA VAL A 53 7.84 16.73 -17.28
C VAL A 53 6.48 16.27 -16.74
N GLU A 54 5.47 16.35 -17.59
CA GLU A 54 4.12 15.88 -17.30
C GLU A 54 3.77 14.72 -18.24
N VAL A 55 3.41 13.57 -17.65
CA VAL A 55 2.89 12.43 -18.40
C VAL A 55 1.37 12.57 -18.50
N LYS A 56 0.86 12.77 -19.70
CA LYS A 56 -0.58 12.80 -19.94
C LYS A 56 -1.16 11.40 -19.78
N THR A 57 -2.16 11.27 -18.92
CA THR A 57 -2.86 10.01 -18.68
C THR A 57 -4.34 10.13 -19.06
N ARG A 58 -4.96 9.01 -19.45
CA ARG A 58 -6.35 8.94 -19.94
C ARG A 58 -7.42 8.93 -18.84
N GLY A 59 -7.06 9.31 -17.64
CA GLY A 59 -7.98 9.43 -16.52
C GLY A 59 -7.49 8.72 -15.26
N ILE A 60 -8.30 8.81 -14.21
CA ILE A 60 -7.99 8.25 -12.89
C ILE A 60 -9.00 7.15 -12.59
N THR A 61 -8.50 5.98 -12.18
CA THR A 61 -9.29 4.87 -11.66
C THR A 61 -9.19 4.85 -10.15
N ALA A 62 -10.33 4.81 -9.46
CA ALA A 62 -10.37 4.82 -8.00
C ALA A 62 -10.67 3.42 -7.44
N GLN A 63 -9.83 2.96 -6.53
CA GLN A 63 -9.99 1.66 -5.86
C GLN A 63 -11.07 1.64 -4.79
N GLN A 64 -11.67 2.79 -4.48
CA GLN A 64 -12.59 2.98 -3.36
C GLN A 64 -11.95 2.52 -2.03
N LYS A 65 -12.68 1.72 -1.24
CA LYS A 65 -12.22 1.22 0.06
C LYS A 65 -11.52 -0.15 0.00
N SER A 66 -11.17 -0.64 -1.20
CA SER A 66 -10.47 -1.93 -1.33
C SER A 66 -8.97 -1.80 -1.10
N GLY A 67 -8.29 -2.87 -0.69
CA GLY A 67 -6.83 -2.94 -0.55
C GLY A 67 -6.08 -3.24 -1.86
N ARG A 68 -6.67 -2.98 -3.03
CA ARG A 68 -6.17 -3.36 -4.36
C ARG A 68 -5.33 -2.27 -5.05
N CYS A 69 -4.76 -1.31 -4.30
CA CYS A 69 -3.98 -0.20 -4.86
C CYS A 69 -2.86 -0.66 -5.80
N TRP A 70 -2.21 -1.76 -5.49
CA TRP A 70 -1.16 -2.39 -6.29
C TRP A 70 -1.65 -2.86 -7.67
N LEU A 71 -2.83 -3.48 -7.77
CA LEU A 71 -3.45 -3.84 -9.05
C LEU A 71 -3.89 -2.61 -9.85
N PHE A 72 -4.47 -1.61 -9.18
CA PHE A 72 -4.86 -0.36 -9.83
C PHE A 72 -3.65 0.38 -10.40
N ALA A 73 -2.54 0.44 -9.66
CA ALA A 73 -1.31 1.05 -10.13
C ALA A 73 -0.73 0.32 -11.36
N ALA A 74 -0.62 -1.00 -11.30
CA ALA A 74 -0.10 -1.82 -12.39
C ALA A 74 -0.96 -1.70 -13.66
N LEU A 75 -2.28 -1.86 -13.52
CA LEU A 75 -3.20 -1.80 -14.66
C LEU A 75 -3.36 -0.38 -15.23
N ASN A 76 -3.18 0.67 -14.44
CA ASN A 76 -3.16 2.04 -14.97
C ASN A 76 -1.96 2.28 -15.90
N ILE A 77 -0.78 1.75 -15.57
CA ILE A 77 0.39 1.84 -16.48
C ILE A 77 0.13 1.05 -17.75
N LEU A 78 -0.31 -0.20 -17.63
CA LEU A 78 -0.59 -1.06 -18.78
C LEU A 78 -1.70 -0.49 -19.67
N ARG A 79 -2.73 0.11 -19.08
CA ARG A 79 -3.83 0.78 -19.79
C ARG A 79 -3.32 1.84 -20.77
N GLU A 80 -2.37 2.67 -20.34
CA GLU A 80 -1.84 3.74 -21.21
C GLU A 80 -1.15 3.13 -22.44
N HIS A 81 -0.35 2.09 -22.27
CA HIS A 81 0.31 1.39 -23.37
C HIS A 81 -0.69 0.71 -24.33
N VAL A 82 -1.71 0.03 -23.81
CA VAL A 82 -2.75 -0.61 -24.63
C VAL A 82 -3.55 0.45 -25.40
N ALA A 83 -3.97 1.51 -24.73
CA ALA A 83 -4.76 2.55 -25.34
C ALA A 83 -3.98 3.31 -26.43
N GLU A 84 -2.69 3.54 -26.25
CA GLU A 84 -1.82 4.14 -27.27
C GLU A 84 -1.67 3.20 -28.47
N ALA A 85 -1.33 1.94 -28.24
CA ALA A 85 -1.13 0.95 -29.30
C ALA A 85 -2.40 0.69 -30.12
N CYS A 86 -3.58 0.79 -29.50
CA CYS A 86 -4.88 0.58 -30.16
C CYS A 86 -5.58 1.86 -30.63
N GLY A 87 -4.99 3.05 -30.40
CA GLY A 87 -5.59 4.33 -30.78
C GLY A 87 -6.87 4.66 -30.01
N LEU A 88 -7.00 4.23 -28.75
CA LEU A 88 -8.20 4.43 -27.93
C LEU A 88 -8.10 5.71 -27.10
N GLU A 89 -9.16 6.51 -27.11
CA GLU A 89 -9.24 7.73 -26.31
C GLU A 89 -9.57 7.44 -24.84
N SER A 90 -10.43 6.45 -24.60
CA SER A 90 -10.83 6.00 -23.27
C SER A 90 -10.81 4.48 -23.20
N PHE A 91 -10.14 3.94 -22.19
CA PHE A 91 -10.02 2.51 -22.00
C PHE A 91 -9.69 2.20 -20.54
N GLU A 92 -10.26 1.13 -20.02
CA GLU A 92 -9.90 0.58 -18.71
C GLU A 92 -9.75 -0.94 -18.77
N LEU A 93 -8.76 -1.46 -18.03
CA LEU A 93 -8.59 -2.87 -17.75
C LEU A 93 -9.36 -3.25 -16.48
N SER A 94 -9.80 -4.49 -16.40
CA SER A 94 -10.55 -5.01 -15.24
C SER A 94 -9.61 -5.31 -14.08
N GLN A 95 -9.69 -4.54 -13.02
CA GLN A 95 -9.04 -4.84 -11.74
C GLN A 95 -9.73 -6.02 -11.03
N ASN A 96 -11.04 -6.13 -11.20
CA ASN A 96 -11.84 -7.23 -10.63
C ASN A 96 -11.44 -8.60 -11.17
N TYR A 97 -11.10 -8.68 -12.46
CA TYR A 97 -10.59 -9.89 -13.08
C TYR A 97 -9.32 -10.42 -12.39
N LEU A 98 -8.29 -9.59 -12.28
CA LEU A 98 -7.04 -10.00 -11.62
C LEU A 98 -7.22 -10.19 -10.11
N SER A 99 -8.09 -9.41 -9.47
CA SER A 99 -8.41 -9.60 -8.05
C SER A 99 -9.03 -10.97 -7.77
N PHE A 100 -9.85 -11.48 -8.68
CA PHE A 100 -10.38 -12.85 -8.58
C PHE A 100 -9.25 -13.88 -8.58
N TYR A 101 -8.33 -13.80 -9.53
CA TYR A 101 -7.21 -14.73 -9.62
C TYR A 101 -6.21 -14.58 -8.46
N ASP A 102 -5.98 -13.36 -7.98
CA ASP A 102 -5.20 -13.11 -6.76
C ASP A 102 -5.79 -13.87 -5.56
N LYS A 103 -7.11 -13.77 -5.37
CA LYS A 103 -7.78 -14.50 -4.29
C LYS A 103 -7.74 -16.02 -4.49
N LEU A 104 -7.85 -16.49 -5.72
CA LEU A 104 -7.75 -17.91 -6.05
C LEU A 104 -6.36 -18.46 -5.73
N GLU A 105 -5.29 -17.75 -6.12
CA GLU A 105 -3.91 -18.15 -5.83
C GLU A 105 -3.60 -18.12 -4.32
N LYS A 106 -4.04 -17.07 -3.63
CA LYS A 106 -3.89 -16.97 -2.18
C LYS A 106 -4.64 -18.06 -1.44
N ALA A 107 -5.86 -18.37 -1.89
CA ALA A 107 -6.65 -19.46 -1.30
C ALA A 107 -6.00 -20.83 -1.54
N ASN A 108 -5.49 -21.09 -2.75
CA ASN A 108 -4.76 -22.30 -3.05
C ASN A 108 -3.50 -22.43 -2.17
N ASN A 109 -2.70 -21.39 -2.10
CA ASN A 109 -1.50 -21.38 -1.25
C ASN A 109 -1.85 -21.59 0.24
N PHE A 110 -2.92 -20.95 0.72
CA PHE A 110 -3.40 -21.14 2.09
C PHE A 110 -3.77 -22.60 2.35
N LEU A 111 -4.51 -23.24 1.45
CA LEU A 111 -4.93 -24.64 1.59
C LEU A 111 -3.74 -25.58 1.55
N GLU A 112 -2.80 -25.40 0.62
CA GLU A 112 -1.58 -26.20 0.52
C GLU A 112 -0.73 -26.08 1.81
N MET A 113 -0.56 -24.86 2.30
CA MET A 113 0.18 -24.62 3.55
C MET A 113 -0.54 -25.24 4.75
N ALA A 114 -1.85 -25.10 4.85
CA ALA A 114 -2.65 -25.68 5.94
C ALA A 114 -2.60 -27.22 5.94
N ILE A 115 -2.65 -27.86 4.77
CA ILE A 115 -2.54 -29.32 4.63
C ILE A 115 -1.12 -29.78 5.01
N THR A 116 -0.11 -29.14 4.45
CA THR A 116 1.30 -29.52 4.66
C THR A 116 1.70 -29.38 6.14
N HIS A 117 1.19 -28.37 6.82
CA HIS A 117 1.51 -28.05 8.22
C HIS A 117 0.38 -28.38 9.22
N ALA A 118 -0.55 -29.27 8.85
CA ALA A 118 -1.67 -29.65 9.70
C ALA A 118 -1.24 -30.25 11.07
N HIS A 119 0.01 -30.68 11.21
CA HIS A 119 0.57 -31.20 12.44
C HIS A 119 1.14 -30.11 13.36
N GLU A 120 1.28 -28.87 12.87
CA GLU A 120 1.80 -27.74 13.63
C GLU A 120 0.75 -27.19 14.61
N PRO A 121 1.16 -26.64 15.77
CA PRO A 121 0.22 -26.03 16.70
C PRO A 121 -0.46 -24.79 16.09
N LEU A 122 -1.76 -24.66 16.23
CA LEU A 122 -2.53 -23.52 15.71
C LEU A 122 -2.05 -22.15 16.25
N ASN A 123 -1.48 -22.11 17.44
CA ASN A 123 -0.90 -20.91 18.03
C ASN A 123 0.58 -20.70 17.64
N GLY A 124 1.15 -21.57 16.82
CA GLY A 124 2.51 -21.46 16.31
C GLY A 124 2.71 -20.26 15.39
N GLN A 125 3.96 -19.82 15.23
CA GLN A 125 4.30 -18.67 14.38
C GLN A 125 3.91 -18.92 12.91
N LEU A 126 4.14 -20.12 12.41
CA LEU A 126 3.81 -20.51 11.04
C LEU A 126 2.30 -20.43 10.77
N MET A 127 1.48 -21.02 11.65
CA MET A 127 0.03 -21.01 11.50
C MET A 127 -0.55 -19.59 11.62
N ARG A 128 0.01 -18.74 12.46
CA ARG A 128 -0.36 -17.32 12.51
C ARG A 128 -0.08 -16.59 11.18
N TYR A 129 1.05 -16.89 10.55
CA TYR A 129 1.39 -16.34 9.24
C TYR A 129 0.43 -16.84 8.15
N VAL A 130 0.17 -18.14 8.10
CA VAL A 130 -0.78 -18.74 7.14
C VAL A 130 -2.17 -18.12 7.27
N LEU A 131 -2.67 -17.94 8.49
CA LEU A 131 -3.98 -17.33 8.75
C LEU A 131 -4.07 -15.84 8.34
N GLN A 132 -2.95 -15.15 8.22
CA GLN A 132 -2.90 -13.75 7.75
C GLN A 132 -2.79 -13.63 6.22
N GLY A 133 -2.56 -14.71 5.51
CA GLY A 133 -2.16 -14.73 4.10
C GLY A 133 -3.24 -14.37 3.07
N MET A 134 -4.49 -14.11 3.46
CA MET A 134 -5.60 -13.84 2.52
C MET A 134 -6.03 -12.36 2.49
N THR A 135 -5.09 -11.45 2.58
CA THR A 135 -5.37 -10.00 2.50
C THR A 135 -5.57 -9.53 1.05
N ASP A 136 -6.15 -8.33 0.87
CA ASP A 136 -6.28 -7.68 -0.45
C ASP A 136 -4.94 -7.08 -0.93
N GLY A 137 -3.98 -6.88 -0.03
CA GLY A 137 -2.68 -6.31 -0.33
C GLY A 137 -1.85 -7.18 -1.26
N GLY A 138 -0.90 -6.56 -1.96
CA GLY A 138 0.05 -7.22 -2.84
C GLY A 138 1.12 -6.25 -3.31
N TYR A 139 2.06 -6.78 -4.10
CA TYR A 139 3.23 -6.08 -4.61
C TYR A 139 3.26 -6.08 -6.13
N TRP A 140 4.13 -5.27 -6.70
CA TRP A 140 4.32 -5.18 -8.15
C TRP A 140 4.66 -6.54 -8.80
N CYS A 141 5.51 -7.35 -8.17
CA CYS A 141 5.87 -8.67 -8.68
C CYS A 141 4.64 -9.59 -8.78
N GLU A 142 3.75 -9.56 -7.80
CA GLU A 142 2.50 -10.34 -7.83
C GLU A 142 1.57 -9.87 -8.96
N ALA A 143 1.44 -8.55 -9.18
CA ALA A 143 0.67 -8.02 -10.30
C ALA A 143 1.23 -8.50 -11.64
N ARG A 144 2.56 -8.44 -11.83
CA ARG A 144 3.23 -8.93 -13.02
C ARG A 144 2.95 -10.43 -13.23
N ASP A 145 3.14 -11.24 -12.20
CA ASP A 145 2.98 -12.69 -12.28
C ASP A 145 1.53 -13.09 -12.61
N LEU A 146 0.55 -12.37 -12.06
CA LEU A 146 -0.87 -12.55 -12.40
C LEU A 146 -1.16 -12.16 -13.85
N ILE A 147 -0.61 -11.05 -14.33
CA ILE A 147 -0.77 -10.59 -15.72
C ILE A 147 -0.13 -11.60 -16.68
N GLU A 148 1.07 -12.08 -16.38
CA GLU A 148 1.76 -13.08 -17.21
C GLU A 148 1.01 -14.43 -17.25
N LYS A 149 0.44 -14.85 -16.13
CA LYS A 149 -0.26 -16.14 -16.02
C LYS A 149 -1.68 -16.12 -16.59
N TYR A 150 -2.45 -15.07 -16.31
CA TYR A 150 -3.89 -15.01 -16.60
C TYR A 150 -4.26 -13.99 -17.68
N GLY A 151 -3.33 -13.14 -18.06
CA GLY A 151 -3.60 -12.04 -18.97
C GLY A 151 -4.42 -10.92 -18.33
N VAL A 152 -4.97 -10.06 -19.16
CA VAL A 152 -5.84 -8.95 -18.77
C VAL A 152 -7.06 -8.89 -19.68
N VAL A 153 -8.16 -8.37 -19.17
CA VAL A 153 -9.38 -8.15 -19.96
C VAL A 153 -9.87 -6.70 -19.82
N PRO A 154 -10.60 -6.19 -20.82
CA PRO A 154 -11.28 -4.91 -20.69
C PRO A 154 -12.25 -4.90 -19.52
N LYS A 155 -12.40 -3.76 -18.86
CA LYS A 155 -13.31 -3.60 -17.70
C LYS A 155 -14.76 -3.96 -18.01
N LEU A 156 -15.21 -3.77 -19.26
CA LEU A 156 -16.56 -4.13 -19.70
C LEU A 156 -16.82 -5.66 -19.66
N VAL A 157 -15.77 -6.47 -19.78
CA VAL A 157 -15.89 -7.94 -19.74
C VAL A 157 -16.16 -8.45 -18.32
N GLN A 158 -15.47 -7.83 -17.35
CA GLN A 158 -15.68 -8.12 -15.92
C GLN A 158 -15.63 -6.81 -15.12
N PRO A 159 -16.78 -6.14 -14.98
CA PRO A 159 -16.86 -4.88 -14.24
C PRO A 159 -16.68 -5.08 -12.74
N GLU A 160 -16.51 -3.96 -12.02
CA GLU A 160 -16.51 -3.98 -10.56
C GLU A 160 -17.87 -4.48 -10.03
N THR A 161 -17.81 -5.29 -8.99
CA THR A 161 -18.99 -5.72 -8.22
C THR A 161 -19.08 -4.84 -6.95
N TYR A 162 -20.23 -4.27 -6.72
CA TYR A 162 -20.53 -3.44 -5.55
C TYR A 162 -21.33 -4.25 -4.52
#